data_539fd4f381450c46047186384fb454e7
#
_entry.id   539fd4f381450c46047186384fb454e7
#
_cell.length_a   1.000
_cell.length_b   1.000
_cell.length_c   1.000
_cell.angle_alpha   90.00
_cell.angle_beta   90.00
_cell.angle_gamma   90.00
#
_symmetry.space_group_name_H-M   'P 1'
#
loop_
_entity.id
_entity.type
_entity.pdbx_description
1 polymer ?
#
loop_
_entity_poly.entity_id
_entity_poly.type
_entity_poly.pdbx_seq_one_letter_code
_entity_poly.pdbx_strand_id
1 'polypeptide(L)'
;MVRQARDMVQNGELGKIRLIVTNFSHGHHGNAEDANNPRIRWRYDPQMAGVSGQFADCGIHALHMASFIGNDEVESVSADFASTIKGRELEDDAMVNFRMSSGIVGRLWTSSVAIGRQHGFDIQVFGEKAGLKWKSEHPNQLIYSKLGNRTEIIEKGENNLCADALRLSRVAIAHPE
;
A
#
# COMPACT_ATOMS: atom_id res chain seq x y z
N MET A 1 1.15 12.43 -3.97
CA MET A 1 2.34 11.79 -4.59
C MET A 1 2.03 10.48 -5.32
N VAL A 2 1.00 9.73 -4.94
CA VAL A 2 0.60 8.47 -5.62
C VAL A 2 0.28 8.67 -7.11
N ARG A 3 -0.35 9.79 -7.49
CA ARG A 3 -0.60 10.15 -8.91
C ARG A 3 0.68 10.48 -9.66
N GLN A 4 1.64 11.13 -9.01
CA GLN A 4 2.97 11.35 -9.58
C GLN A 4 3.70 10.02 -9.83
N ALA A 5 3.63 9.10 -8.87
CA ALA A 5 4.22 7.77 -9.03
C ALA A 5 3.63 7.02 -10.23
N ARG A 6 2.29 7.06 -10.41
CA ARG A 6 1.61 6.48 -11.57
C ARG A 6 2.08 7.11 -12.89
N ASP A 7 2.14 8.42 -12.95
CA ASP A 7 2.58 9.15 -14.14
C ASP A 7 4.01 8.75 -14.55
N MET A 8 4.93 8.68 -13.59
CA MET A 8 6.31 8.25 -13.83
C MET A 8 6.40 6.80 -14.35
N VAL A 9 5.53 5.91 -13.87
CA VAL A 9 5.42 4.54 -14.39
C VAL A 9 4.92 4.55 -15.83
N GLN A 10 3.84 5.28 -16.11
CA GLN A 10 3.24 5.38 -17.45
C GLN A 10 4.18 6.01 -18.48
N ASN A 11 4.98 7.00 -18.07
CA ASN A 11 5.96 7.66 -18.92
C ASN A 11 7.26 6.85 -19.10
N GLY A 12 7.35 5.67 -18.48
CA GLY A 12 8.48 4.75 -18.63
C GLY A 12 9.77 5.19 -17.93
N GLU A 13 9.68 6.11 -16.96
CA GLU A 13 10.85 6.60 -16.20
C GLU A 13 11.54 5.47 -15.42
N LEU A 14 10.79 4.47 -14.97
CA LEU A 14 11.31 3.30 -14.28
C LEU A 14 11.82 2.20 -15.22
N GLY A 15 11.55 2.32 -16.53
CA GLY A 15 11.71 1.21 -17.48
C GLY A 15 10.60 0.16 -17.27
N LYS A 16 10.80 -1.06 -17.75
CA LYS A 16 9.87 -2.17 -17.51
C LYS A 16 9.78 -2.47 -16.01
N ILE A 17 8.56 -2.46 -15.47
CA ILE A 17 8.35 -2.80 -14.06
C ILE A 17 8.54 -4.30 -13.87
N ARG A 18 9.29 -4.68 -12.84
CA ARG A 18 9.62 -6.07 -12.49
C ARG A 18 8.87 -6.55 -11.26
N LEU A 19 8.80 -5.69 -10.23
CA LEU A 19 8.29 -6.06 -8.92
C LEU A 19 7.57 -4.88 -8.26
N ILE A 20 6.45 -5.18 -7.60
CA ILE A 20 5.77 -4.27 -6.69
C ILE A 20 5.67 -4.93 -5.32
N VAL A 21 6.06 -4.20 -4.27
CA VAL A 21 5.90 -4.60 -2.87
C VAL A 21 5.04 -3.56 -2.18
N THR A 22 3.97 -3.98 -1.54
CA THR A 22 3.06 -3.09 -0.82
C THR A 22 2.68 -3.66 0.53
N ASN A 23 2.42 -2.78 1.48
CA ASN A 23 2.00 -3.15 2.83
C ASN A 23 0.85 -2.26 3.27
N PHE A 24 -0.01 -2.82 4.12
CA PHE A 24 -0.92 -2.03 4.94
C PHE A 24 -1.07 -2.74 6.30
N SER A 25 -0.16 -2.43 7.22
CA SER A 25 -0.05 -3.17 8.47
C SER A 25 0.04 -2.23 9.66
N HIS A 26 -0.79 -2.47 10.66
CA HIS A 26 -0.84 -1.70 11.91
C HIS A 26 -1.03 -2.63 13.11
N GLY A 27 -0.88 -2.09 14.32
CA GLY A 27 -1.05 -2.86 15.56
C GLY A 27 -2.32 -2.53 16.35
N HIS A 28 -3.29 -1.87 15.74
CA HIS A 28 -4.47 -1.31 16.43
C HIS A 28 -5.41 -2.37 17.01
N HIS A 29 -5.35 -3.59 16.48
CA HIS A 29 -6.20 -4.71 16.90
C HIS A 29 -5.39 -5.87 17.48
N GLY A 30 -4.20 -5.57 18.04
CA GLY A 30 -3.32 -6.54 18.67
C GLY A 30 -3.80 -7.05 20.03
N ASN A 31 -4.87 -6.48 20.60
CA ASN A 31 -5.40 -6.91 21.89
C ASN A 31 -6.53 -7.94 21.70
N ALA A 32 -6.44 -9.08 22.36
CA ALA A 32 -7.47 -10.12 22.33
C ALA A 32 -8.83 -9.62 22.86
N GLU A 33 -8.81 -8.69 23.84
CA GLU A 33 -10.01 -8.10 24.45
C GLU A 33 -10.78 -7.16 23.49
N ASP A 34 -10.24 -6.81 22.35
CA ASP A 34 -10.93 -5.97 21.34
C ASP A 34 -12.25 -6.61 20.86
N ALA A 35 -12.34 -7.94 20.85
CA ALA A 35 -13.57 -8.66 20.54
C ALA A 35 -14.73 -8.37 21.51
N ASN A 36 -14.42 -7.94 22.74
CA ASN A 36 -15.38 -7.55 23.77
C ASN A 36 -15.78 -6.06 23.66
N ASN A 37 -15.10 -5.27 22.83
CA ASN A 37 -15.40 -3.84 22.68
C ASN A 37 -16.59 -3.63 21.74
N PRO A 38 -17.74 -3.06 22.25
CA PRO A 38 -18.94 -2.89 21.44
C PRO A 38 -18.76 -2.06 20.16
N ARG A 39 -17.74 -1.17 20.13
CA ARG A 39 -17.50 -0.27 18.98
C ARG A 39 -16.82 -0.97 17.80
N ILE A 40 -16.06 -2.05 18.07
CA ILE A 40 -15.24 -2.71 17.05
C ILE A 40 -15.49 -4.21 16.95
N ARG A 41 -16.24 -4.84 17.87
CA ARG A 41 -16.51 -6.29 17.88
C ARG A 41 -17.09 -6.81 16.56
N TRP A 42 -17.82 -5.99 15.83
CA TRP A 42 -18.39 -6.33 14.52
C TRP A 42 -17.33 -6.75 13.50
N ARG A 43 -16.09 -6.27 13.65
CA ARG A 43 -14.95 -6.62 12.77
C ARG A 43 -14.50 -8.08 12.91
N TYR A 44 -14.83 -8.71 14.03
CA TYR A 44 -14.43 -10.08 14.36
C TYR A 44 -15.55 -11.09 14.16
N ASP A 45 -16.74 -10.63 13.80
CA ASP A 45 -17.92 -11.45 13.57
C ASP A 45 -18.10 -11.65 12.05
N PRO A 46 -17.94 -12.88 11.53
CA PRO A 46 -18.12 -13.18 10.09
C PRO A 46 -19.51 -12.82 9.55
N GLN A 47 -20.55 -12.83 10.41
CA GLN A 47 -21.90 -12.46 9.99
C GLN A 47 -22.05 -10.95 9.74
N MET A 48 -21.21 -10.14 10.37
CA MET A 48 -21.24 -8.69 10.26
C MET A 48 -20.14 -8.16 9.33
N ALA A 49 -18.93 -8.67 9.44
CA ALA A 49 -17.77 -8.23 8.65
C ALA A 49 -17.66 -8.94 7.29
N GLY A 50 -18.28 -10.12 7.12
CA GLY A 50 -18.20 -10.91 5.91
C GLY A 50 -17.11 -11.99 5.98
N VAL A 51 -16.59 -12.38 4.82
CA VAL A 51 -15.74 -13.58 4.68
C VAL A 51 -14.24 -13.31 4.95
N SER A 52 -13.85 -12.09 5.20
CA SER A 52 -12.45 -11.69 5.40
C SER A 52 -12.40 -10.50 6.36
N GLY A 53 -11.42 -10.47 7.22
CA GLY A 53 -11.17 -9.43 8.21
C GLY A 53 -10.20 -8.36 7.70
N GLN A 54 -8.93 -8.51 8.05
CA GLN A 54 -7.88 -7.54 7.78
C GLN A 54 -7.63 -7.32 6.29
N PHE A 55 -7.71 -8.36 5.47
CA PHE A 55 -7.49 -8.21 4.03
C PHE A 55 -8.61 -7.41 3.36
N ALA A 56 -9.88 -7.66 3.72
CA ALA A 56 -11.00 -6.91 3.18
C ALA A 56 -11.02 -5.45 3.64
N ASP A 57 -10.55 -5.16 4.85
CA ASP A 57 -10.49 -3.79 5.40
C ASP A 57 -9.28 -3.00 4.85
N CYS A 58 -8.08 -3.54 4.96
CA CYS A 58 -6.83 -2.84 4.64
C CYS A 58 -6.10 -3.42 3.42
N GLY A 59 -6.04 -4.73 3.27
CA GLY A 59 -5.30 -5.39 2.19
C GLY A 59 -5.78 -5.00 0.81
N ILE A 60 -7.09 -4.83 0.63
CA ILE A 60 -7.68 -4.41 -0.64
C ILE A 60 -7.21 -3.03 -1.09
N HIS A 61 -6.97 -2.10 -0.16
CA HIS A 61 -6.40 -0.79 -0.49
C HIS A 61 -4.97 -0.89 -1.00
N ALA A 62 -4.17 -1.78 -0.41
CA ALA A 62 -2.79 -2.01 -0.85
C ALA A 62 -2.75 -2.68 -2.24
N LEU A 63 -3.65 -3.64 -2.49
CA LEU A 63 -3.77 -4.28 -3.80
C LEU A 63 -4.23 -3.29 -4.87
N HIS A 64 -5.25 -2.48 -4.56
CA HIS A 64 -5.73 -1.43 -5.46
C HIS A 64 -4.64 -0.39 -5.77
N MET A 65 -3.84 0.02 -4.77
CA MET A 65 -2.73 0.94 -5.00
C MET A 65 -1.67 0.34 -5.93
N ALA A 66 -1.39 -0.96 -5.80
CA ALA A 66 -0.47 -1.64 -6.70
C ALA A 66 -0.96 -1.62 -8.16
N SER A 67 -2.24 -1.93 -8.40
CA SER A 67 -2.86 -1.83 -9.73
C SER A 67 -2.87 -0.39 -10.24
N PHE A 68 -3.23 0.57 -9.39
CA PHE A 68 -3.30 1.98 -9.77
C PHE A 68 -1.95 2.54 -10.21
N ILE A 69 -0.87 2.32 -9.41
CA ILE A 69 0.47 2.84 -9.74
C ILE A 69 1.09 2.01 -10.87
N GLY A 70 0.96 0.68 -10.81
CA GLY A 70 1.45 -0.23 -11.85
C GLY A 70 0.77 -0.04 -13.20
N ASN A 71 -0.40 0.64 -13.20
CA ASN A 71 -1.27 0.84 -14.36
C ASN A 71 -1.56 -0.50 -15.08
N ASP A 72 -1.92 -1.51 -14.28
CA ASP A 72 -2.08 -2.88 -14.75
C ASP A 72 -3.09 -3.61 -13.85
N GLU A 73 -3.68 -4.69 -14.36
CA GLU A 73 -4.69 -5.48 -13.66
C GLU A 73 -4.07 -6.71 -12.99
N VAL A 74 -4.61 -7.09 -11.85
CA VAL A 74 -4.23 -8.33 -11.16
C VAL A 74 -4.84 -9.52 -11.89
N GLU A 75 -4.01 -10.41 -12.40
CA GLU A 75 -4.41 -11.61 -13.12
C GLU A 75 -4.58 -12.83 -12.20
N SER A 76 -3.67 -12.98 -11.22
CA SER A 76 -3.71 -14.11 -10.30
C SER A 76 -3.17 -13.76 -8.93
N VAL A 77 -3.68 -14.46 -7.91
CA VAL A 77 -3.27 -14.32 -6.51
C VAL A 77 -3.03 -15.67 -5.86
N SER A 78 -2.12 -15.69 -4.89
CA SER A 78 -1.92 -16.77 -3.94
C SER A 78 -1.74 -16.14 -2.56
N ALA A 79 -2.53 -16.57 -1.59
CA ALA A 79 -2.58 -15.93 -0.28
C ALA A 79 -2.43 -16.95 0.85
N ASP A 80 -1.80 -16.50 1.93
CA ASP A 80 -1.75 -17.15 3.23
C ASP A 80 -2.45 -16.22 4.23
N PHE A 81 -3.56 -16.66 4.79
CA PHE A 81 -4.38 -15.93 5.76
C PHE A 81 -4.24 -16.57 7.12
N ALA A 82 -3.90 -15.79 8.12
CA ALA A 82 -3.70 -16.25 9.48
C ALA A 82 -4.58 -15.51 10.48
N SER A 83 -5.19 -16.27 11.40
CA SER A 83 -5.82 -15.72 12.60
C SER A 83 -4.86 -15.97 13.76
N THR A 84 -4.08 -14.97 14.14
CA THR A 84 -2.98 -15.11 15.10
C THR A 84 -3.44 -14.96 16.56
N ILE A 85 -4.57 -14.27 16.77
CA ILE A 85 -5.17 -14.12 18.10
C ILE A 85 -6.20 -15.23 18.32
N LYS A 86 -5.99 -16.02 19.38
CA LYS A 86 -6.86 -17.14 19.71
C LYS A 86 -8.33 -16.70 19.85
N GLY A 87 -9.20 -17.44 19.16
CA GLY A 87 -10.66 -17.22 19.19
C GLY A 87 -11.21 -16.26 18.13
N ARG A 88 -10.34 -15.67 17.29
CA ARG A 88 -10.79 -14.94 16.10
C ARG A 88 -11.06 -15.92 14.96
N GLU A 89 -12.20 -15.74 14.31
CA GLU A 89 -12.60 -16.55 13.15
C GLU A 89 -12.09 -15.96 11.83
N LEU A 90 -12.02 -14.63 11.75
CA LEU A 90 -11.48 -13.92 10.59
C LEU A 90 -9.97 -13.67 10.77
N GLU A 91 -9.26 -13.60 9.66
CA GLU A 91 -7.83 -13.33 9.66
C GLU A 91 -7.50 -11.93 10.18
N ASP A 92 -6.41 -11.84 10.91
CA ASP A 92 -5.81 -10.60 11.40
C ASP A 92 -4.43 -10.33 10.76
N ASP A 93 -3.95 -11.28 9.97
CA ASP A 93 -2.70 -11.19 9.18
C ASP A 93 -2.89 -11.89 7.83
N ALA A 94 -2.32 -11.32 6.77
CA ALA A 94 -2.32 -11.93 5.45
C ALA A 94 -1.08 -11.57 4.64
N MET A 95 -0.49 -12.61 4.02
CA MET A 95 0.56 -12.49 3.01
C MET A 95 -0.02 -12.87 1.65
N VAL A 96 0.07 -11.97 0.68
CA VAL A 96 -0.47 -12.19 -0.66
C VAL A 96 0.62 -12.02 -1.71
N ASN A 97 0.79 -13.05 -2.53
CA ASN A 97 1.55 -12.96 -3.77
C ASN A 97 0.56 -12.72 -4.92
N PHE A 98 0.88 -11.82 -5.82
CA PHE A 98 0.04 -11.57 -6.97
C PHE A 98 0.87 -11.42 -8.26
N ARG A 99 0.22 -11.65 -9.38
CA ARG A 99 0.76 -11.36 -10.69
C ARG A 99 -0.18 -10.44 -11.45
N MET A 100 0.39 -9.50 -12.16
CA MET A 100 -0.35 -8.63 -13.05
C MET A 100 -0.33 -9.17 -14.49
N SER A 101 -1.26 -8.75 -15.30
CA SER A 101 -1.44 -9.20 -16.67
C SER A 101 -0.19 -8.98 -17.55
N SER A 102 0.59 -7.93 -17.26
CA SER A 102 1.88 -7.69 -17.93
C SER A 102 3.03 -8.58 -17.44
N GLY A 103 2.79 -9.43 -16.43
CA GLY A 103 3.80 -10.29 -15.81
C GLY A 103 4.54 -9.68 -14.63
N ILE A 104 4.16 -8.48 -14.16
CA ILE A 104 4.71 -7.89 -12.93
C ILE A 104 4.44 -8.82 -11.75
N VAL A 105 5.48 -9.04 -10.94
CA VAL A 105 5.38 -9.84 -9.71
C VAL A 105 5.06 -8.92 -8.54
N GLY A 106 4.02 -9.26 -7.76
CA GLY A 106 3.61 -8.49 -6.61
C GLY A 106 3.73 -9.24 -5.28
N ARG A 107 3.96 -8.47 -4.21
CA ARG A 107 3.96 -8.94 -2.82
C ARG A 107 3.19 -7.95 -1.98
N LEU A 108 2.27 -8.46 -1.18
CA LEU A 108 1.47 -7.67 -0.26
C LEU A 108 1.48 -8.31 1.11
N TRP A 109 1.71 -7.49 2.13
CA TRP A 109 1.50 -7.87 3.52
C TRP A 109 0.49 -6.91 4.16
N THR A 110 -0.52 -7.48 4.84
CA THR A 110 -1.47 -6.72 5.65
C THR A 110 -1.64 -7.38 7.01
N SER A 111 -1.68 -6.57 8.07
CA SER A 111 -1.80 -7.05 9.44
C SER A 111 -2.47 -6.03 10.33
N SER A 112 -3.32 -6.47 11.24
CA SER A 112 -3.91 -5.62 12.29
C SER A 112 -3.26 -5.82 13.66
N VAL A 113 -2.31 -6.74 13.75
CA VAL A 113 -1.64 -7.14 14.99
C VAL A 113 -0.15 -6.80 15.03
N ALA A 114 0.34 -6.05 14.03
CA ALA A 114 1.73 -5.63 13.91
C ALA A 114 2.05 -4.46 14.86
N ILE A 115 2.11 -4.73 16.17
CA ILE A 115 2.35 -3.74 17.22
C ILE A 115 3.64 -2.97 16.93
N GLY A 116 3.59 -1.64 17.03
CA GLY A 116 4.71 -0.74 16.72
C GLY A 116 4.63 -0.13 15.31
N ARG A 117 3.80 -0.67 14.43
CA ARG A 117 3.41 0.02 13.18
C ARG A 117 2.15 0.84 13.43
N GLN A 118 2.17 2.11 13.07
CA GLN A 118 1.04 3.01 13.30
C GLN A 118 -0.02 2.85 12.21
N HIS A 119 0.27 3.26 10.98
CA HIS A 119 -0.62 3.09 9.84
C HIS A 119 -0.03 2.14 8.79
N GLY A 120 1.27 2.20 8.57
CA GLY A 120 2.06 1.22 7.81
C GLY A 120 1.60 0.97 6.38
N PHE A 121 0.94 1.96 5.74
CA PHE A 121 0.54 1.85 4.36
C PHE A 121 1.65 2.39 3.45
N ASP A 122 2.32 1.51 2.75
CA ASP A 122 3.42 1.87 1.86
C ASP A 122 3.44 1.01 0.59
N ILE A 123 4.12 1.52 -0.44
CA ILE A 123 4.36 0.83 -1.70
C ILE A 123 5.76 1.12 -2.23
N GLN A 124 6.36 0.10 -2.80
CA GLN A 124 7.62 0.17 -3.53
C GLN A 124 7.44 -0.45 -4.91
N VAL A 125 7.89 0.26 -5.94
CA VAL A 125 7.83 -0.19 -7.35
C VAL A 125 9.24 -0.24 -7.90
N PHE A 126 9.62 -1.38 -8.44
CA PHE A 126 10.97 -1.65 -8.95
C PHE A 126 10.94 -1.92 -10.45
N GLY A 127 11.54 -1.02 -11.21
CA GLY A 127 11.73 -1.16 -12.64
C GLY A 127 13.17 -1.49 -13.03
N GLU A 128 13.42 -1.52 -14.34
CA GLU A 128 14.78 -1.80 -14.90
C GLU A 128 15.75 -0.64 -14.70
N LYS A 129 15.23 0.59 -14.71
CA LYS A 129 16.03 1.83 -14.69
C LYS A 129 16.00 2.53 -13.34
N ALA A 130 14.89 2.38 -12.60
CA ALA A 130 14.66 3.08 -11.34
C ALA A 130 13.65 2.37 -10.45
N GLY A 131 13.59 2.80 -9.19
CA GLY A 131 12.58 2.43 -8.22
C GLY A 131 11.89 3.63 -7.59
N LEU A 132 10.66 3.42 -7.14
CA LEU A 132 9.87 4.39 -6.40
C LEU A 132 9.49 3.82 -5.02
N LYS A 133 9.35 4.73 -4.04
CA LYS A 133 8.79 4.40 -2.73
C LYS A 133 7.90 5.53 -2.22
N TRP A 134 6.71 5.17 -1.79
CA TRP A 134 5.79 6.07 -1.10
C TRP A 134 5.35 5.45 0.23
N LYS A 135 5.07 6.31 1.23
CA LYS A 135 4.57 5.91 2.55
C LYS A 135 3.50 6.88 3.02
N SER A 136 2.47 6.35 3.66
CA SER A 136 1.39 7.15 4.25
C SER A 136 1.84 8.05 5.40
N GLU A 137 2.89 7.68 6.13
CA GLU A 137 3.47 8.50 7.20
C GLU A 137 4.18 9.76 6.67
N HIS A 138 4.55 9.76 5.38
CA HIS A 138 5.13 10.90 4.66
C HIS A 138 4.41 11.10 3.33
N PRO A 139 3.09 11.39 3.34
CA PRO A 139 2.24 11.32 2.14
C PRO A 139 2.61 12.33 1.06
N ASN A 140 3.30 13.40 1.45
CA ASN A 140 3.72 14.49 0.57
C ASN A 140 5.05 14.21 -0.13
N GLN A 141 5.72 13.09 0.18
CA GLN A 141 7.01 12.71 -0.37
C GLN A 141 6.91 11.48 -1.27
N LEU A 142 7.70 11.47 -2.34
CA LEU A 142 7.95 10.31 -3.18
C LEU A 142 9.45 10.13 -3.30
N ILE A 143 9.96 8.98 -2.88
CA ILE A 143 11.38 8.65 -2.98
C ILE A 143 11.61 8.02 -4.34
N TYR A 144 12.51 8.59 -5.14
CA TYR A 144 12.88 8.11 -6.46
C TYR A 144 14.37 7.78 -6.53
N SER A 145 14.70 6.58 -6.98
CA SER A 145 16.08 6.08 -7.03
C SER A 145 16.40 5.54 -8.42
N LYS A 146 17.18 6.27 -9.19
CA LYS A 146 17.72 5.80 -10.48
C LYS A 146 18.91 4.85 -10.27
N LEU A 147 19.01 3.83 -11.08
CA LEU A 147 20.15 2.92 -11.07
C LEU A 147 21.46 3.68 -11.30
N GLY A 148 22.43 3.52 -10.38
CA GLY A 148 23.72 4.19 -10.46
C GLY A 148 23.74 5.67 -10.10
N ASN A 149 22.63 6.25 -9.63
CA ASN A 149 22.50 7.66 -9.26
C ASN A 149 22.12 7.85 -7.79
N ARG A 150 22.08 9.10 -7.35
CA ARG A 150 21.59 9.46 -6.01
C ARG A 150 20.07 9.25 -5.94
N THR A 151 19.59 8.97 -4.75
CA THR A 151 18.16 8.97 -4.45
C THR A 151 17.67 10.41 -4.32
N GLU A 152 16.55 10.69 -4.94
CA GLU A 152 15.85 11.98 -4.92
C GLU A 152 14.59 11.86 -4.08
N ILE A 153 14.22 12.91 -3.36
CA ILE A 153 12.93 13.07 -2.70
C ILE A 153 12.16 14.11 -3.50
N ILE A 154 11.05 13.70 -4.10
CA ILE A 154 10.14 14.56 -4.84
C ILE A 154 9.05 15.00 -3.86
N GLU A 155 8.90 16.31 -3.67
CA GLU A 155 7.94 16.88 -2.72
C GLU A 155 6.64 17.29 -3.42
N LYS A 156 5.54 17.15 -2.70
CA LYS A 156 4.26 17.70 -3.13
C LYS A 156 4.37 19.22 -3.29
N GLY A 157 3.84 19.73 -4.39
CA GLY A 157 3.84 21.17 -4.70
C GLY A 157 5.05 21.65 -5.50
N GLU A 158 6.00 20.77 -5.87
CA GLU A 158 7.03 21.12 -6.85
C GLU A 158 6.41 21.41 -8.24
N ASN A 159 7.00 22.37 -8.96
CA ASN A 159 6.46 22.83 -10.25
C ASN A 159 6.58 21.82 -11.39
N ASN A 160 7.44 20.81 -11.24
CA ASN A 160 7.72 19.76 -12.24
C ASN A 160 6.88 18.48 -12.05
N LEU A 161 5.91 18.50 -11.15
CA LEU A 161 4.97 17.40 -10.99
C LEU A 161 4.01 17.30 -12.18
N CYS A 162 3.46 16.11 -12.40
CA CYS A 162 2.43 15.92 -13.42
C CYS A 162 1.15 16.73 -13.10
N ALA A 163 0.39 17.06 -14.14
CA ALA A 163 -0.81 17.87 -14.00
C ALA A 163 -1.83 17.30 -13.00
N ASP A 164 -1.95 15.98 -12.93
CA ASP A 164 -2.89 15.31 -12.05
C ASP A 164 -2.46 15.39 -10.55
N ALA A 165 -1.16 15.41 -10.29
CA ALA A 165 -0.61 15.66 -8.96
C ALA A 165 -0.74 17.13 -8.55
N LEU A 166 -0.40 18.07 -9.47
CA LEU A 166 -0.51 19.51 -9.22
C LEU A 166 -1.95 19.95 -8.95
N ARG A 167 -2.92 19.42 -9.68
CA ARG A 167 -4.35 19.73 -9.49
C ARG A 167 -4.84 19.48 -8.05
N LEU A 168 -4.21 18.57 -7.34
CA LEU A 168 -4.54 18.22 -5.96
C LEU A 168 -3.60 18.88 -4.92
N SER A 169 -2.59 19.60 -5.37
CA SER A 169 -1.67 20.34 -4.50
C SER A 169 -2.23 21.73 -4.22
N ARG A 170 -2.94 21.89 -3.10
CA ARG A 170 -3.61 23.14 -2.74
C ARG A 170 -2.75 24.10 -1.92
N VAL A 171 -1.65 23.60 -1.39
CA VAL A 171 -0.75 24.34 -0.48
C VAL A 171 0.69 24.22 -0.98
N ALA A 172 1.53 25.17 -0.55
CA ALA A 172 2.94 25.24 -0.92
C ALA A 172 3.73 24.00 -0.43
N ILE A 173 4.94 23.84 -0.98
CA ILE A 173 5.90 22.81 -0.56
C ILE A 173 6.08 22.85 0.96
N ALA A 174 6.14 21.67 1.57
CA ALA A 174 6.32 21.46 3.02
C ALA A 174 5.23 22.09 3.90
N HIS A 175 4.17 22.62 3.33
CA HIS A 175 3.03 23.10 4.12
C HIS A 175 2.11 21.94 4.49
N PRO A 176 1.70 21.76 5.76
CA PRO A 176 0.73 20.75 6.16
C PRO A 176 -0.66 21.08 5.58
N GLU A 177 -1.38 20.02 5.21
CA GLU A 177 -2.80 20.08 4.79
C GLU A 177 -3.73 19.72 5.93
#